data_80959da757db35db53e1a3b874d4746b
#
_entry.id   80959da757db35db53e1a3b874d4746b
#
_cell.length_a   1.000
_cell.length_b   1.000
_cell.length_c   1.000
_cell.angle_alpha   90.00
_cell.angle_beta   90.00
_cell.angle_gamma   90.00
#
_symmetry.space_group_name_H-M   'P 1'
#
loop_
_entity.id
_entity.type
_entity.pdbx_description
1 polymer ?
#
loop_
_entity_poly.entity_id
_entity_poly.type
_entity_poly.pdbx_seq_one_letter_code
_entity_poly.pdbx_strand_id
1 'polypeptide(L)'
;LLFDEPTSALDPEMVGEVLAVMKGLAQDGMTMLVVTHEMAFARDVSTHVVYMNQGVICEEGTPEEVFGSPQRQETRDFLSRFRQN
;
A
#
# COMPACT_ATOMS: atom_id res chain seq x y z
N LEU A 1 10.91 5.18 9.70
CA LEU A 1 10.56 3.81 10.10
C LEU A 1 10.31 2.95 8.88
N LEU A 2 10.72 1.72 8.95
CA LEU A 2 10.49 0.73 7.90
C LEU A 2 9.57 -0.36 8.43
N PHE A 3 8.45 -0.60 7.72
CA PHE A 3 7.54 -1.69 7.99
C PHE A 3 7.52 -2.61 6.77
N ASP A 4 7.90 -3.86 6.94
CA ASP A 4 7.95 -4.83 5.84
C ASP A 4 6.90 -5.91 6.07
N GLU A 5 5.79 -5.84 5.31
CA GLU A 5 4.68 -6.77 5.43
C GLU A 5 4.20 -6.92 6.88
N PRO A 6 3.86 -5.81 7.57
CA PRO A 6 3.60 -5.88 9.02
C PRO A 6 2.38 -6.72 9.39
N THR A 7 1.49 -6.98 8.44
CA THR A 7 0.26 -7.73 8.72
C THR A 7 0.25 -9.14 8.14
N SER A 8 1.31 -9.56 7.47
CA SER A 8 1.28 -10.82 6.70
C SER A 8 1.10 -12.07 7.54
N ALA A 9 1.51 -12.05 8.80
CA ALA A 9 1.42 -13.20 9.70
C ALA A 9 0.37 -13.05 10.78
N LEU A 10 -0.52 -12.04 10.67
CA LEU A 10 -1.49 -11.73 11.71
C LEU A 10 -2.87 -12.27 11.38
N ASP A 11 -3.66 -12.53 12.43
CA ASP A 11 -5.08 -12.82 12.29
C ASP A 11 -5.82 -11.60 11.72
N PRO A 12 -6.91 -11.81 10.96
CA PRO A 12 -7.65 -10.67 10.40
C PRO A 12 -8.09 -9.63 11.43
N GLU A 13 -8.41 -10.06 12.66
CA GLU A 13 -8.79 -9.11 13.72
C GLU A 13 -7.64 -8.19 14.10
N MET A 14 -6.42 -8.74 14.14
CA MET A 14 -5.24 -7.96 14.53
C MET A 14 -4.75 -7.07 13.39
N VAL A 15 -5.03 -7.44 12.14
CA VAL A 15 -4.65 -6.62 10.98
C VAL A 15 -5.23 -5.22 11.11
N GLY A 16 -6.52 -5.12 11.40
CA GLY A 16 -7.18 -3.81 11.55
C GLY A 16 -6.56 -2.97 12.64
N GLU A 17 -6.20 -3.58 13.78
CA GLU A 17 -5.59 -2.85 14.87
C GLU A 17 -4.22 -2.31 14.52
N VAL A 18 -3.39 -3.12 13.86
CA VAL A 18 -2.04 -2.72 13.46
C VAL A 18 -2.12 -1.60 12.42
N LEU A 19 -3.01 -1.73 11.43
CA LEU A 19 -3.16 -0.71 10.41
C LEU A 19 -3.66 0.61 11.01
N ALA A 20 -4.54 0.54 12.01
CA ALA A 20 -5.03 1.74 12.69
C ALA A 20 -3.89 2.47 13.40
N VAL A 21 -3.00 1.74 14.07
CA VAL A 21 -1.83 2.33 14.72
C VAL A 21 -0.92 2.99 13.70
N MET A 22 -0.65 2.32 12.58
CA MET A 22 0.21 2.87 11.52
C MET A 22 -0.41 4.12 10.91
N LYS A 23 -1.73 4.13 10.71
CA LYS A 23 -2.42 5.30 10.20
C LYS A 23 -2.28 6.48 11.16
N GLY A 24 -2.39 6.23 12.46
CA GLY A 24 -2.18 7.27 13.48
C GLY A 24 -0.79 7.86 13.42
N LEU A 25 0.24 7.01 13.26
CA LEU A 25 1.61 7.49 13.13
C LEU A 25 1.79 8.36 11.89
N ALA A 26 1.18 7.98 10.78
CA ALA A 26 1.25 8.76 9.55
C ALA A 26 0.57 10.12 9.72
N GLN A 27 -0.57 10.15 10.40
CA GLN A 27 -1.28 11.40 10.66
C GLN A 27 -0.49 12.33 11.57
N ASP A 28 0.35 11.78 12.42
CA ASP A 28 1.24 12.57 13.28
C ASP A 28 2.47 13.10 12.53
N GLY A 29 2.57 12.86 11.25
CA GLY A 29 3.65 13.39 10.42
C GLY A 29 4.91 12.55 10.40
N MET A 30 4.84 11.30 10.88
CA MET A 30 6.00 10.42 10.90
C MET A 30 6.32 9.92 9.49
N THR A 31 7.60 10.00 9.12
CA THR A 31 8.05 9.46 7.84
C THR A 31 8.18 7.95 7.95
N MET A 32 7.50 7.23 7.05
CA MET A 32 7.48 5.77 7.07
C MET A 32 7.61 5.21 5.66
N LEU A 33 8.34 4.11 5.55
CA LEU A 33 8.32 3.28 4.33
C LEU A 33 7.61 1.99 4.69
N VAL A 34 6.54 1.69 3.96
CA VAL A 34 5.71 0.51 4.23
C VAL A 34 5.65 -0.37 3.00
N VAL A 35 6.04 -1.63 3.16
CA VAL A 35 5.90 -2.65 2.12
C VAL A 35 4.69 -3.50 2.50
N THR A 36 3.65 -3.51 1.66
CA THR A 36 2.40 -4.16 2.04
C THR A 36 1.59 -4.57 0.82
N HIS A 37 0.74 -5.57 1.01
CA HIS A 37 -0.31 -5.96 0.06
C HIS A 37 -1.69 -5.45 0.49
N GLU A 38 -1.76 -4.68 1.56
CA GLU A 38 -3.01 -4.06 2.03
C GLU A 38 -3.29 -2.81 1.20
N MET A 39 -3.98 -2.99 0.08
CA MET A 39 -4.15 -1.94 -0.92
C MET A 39 -5.01 -0.79 -0.42
N ALA A 40 -6.08 -1.06 0.31
CA ALA A 40 -6.93 0.00 0.83
C ALA A 40 -6.15 0.89 1.81
N PHE A 41 -5.35 0.29 2.67
CA PHE A 41 -4.50 1.02 3.60
C PHE A 41 -3.48 1.87 2.85
N ALA A 42 -2.81 1.29 1.85
CA ALA A 42 -1.81 2.01 1.07
C ALA A 42 -2.44 3.22 0.38
N ARG A 43 -3.63 3.05 -0.20
CA ARG A 43 -4.31 4.14 -0.88
C ARG A 43 -4.71 5.26 0.09
N ASP A 44 -5.19 4.90 1.28
CA ASP A 44 -5.73 5.88 2.22
C ASP A 44 -4.65 6.65 2.97
N VAL A 45 -3.49 6.05 3.19
CA VAL A 45 -2.50 6.58 4.12
C VAL A 45 -1.26 7.12 3.41
N SER A 46 -0.93 6.62 2.23
CA SER A 46 0.30 6.97 1.54
C SER A 46 0.24 8.36 0.93
N THR A 47 1.41 9.01 0.88
CA THR A 47 1.60 10.24 0.10
C THR A 47 2.32 9.92 -1.20
N HIS A 48 3.03 8.79 -1.25
CA HIS A 48 3.73 8.34 -2.45
C HIS A 48 3.65 6.82 -2.48
N VAL A 49 3.28 6.27 -3.64
CA VAL A 49 3.11 4.83 -3.83
C VAL A 49 4.08 4.35 -4.89
N VAL A 50 4.73 3.24 -4.61
CA VAL A 50 5.66 2.59 -5.54
C VAL A 50 5.18 1.16 -5.77
N TYR A 51 4.89 0.81 -7.02
CA TYR A 51 4.55 -0.56 -7.38
C TYR A 51 5.79 -1.25 -7.93
N MET A 52 6.18 -2.33 -7.29
CA MET A 52 7.33 -3.13 -7.72
C MET A 52 6.88 -4.47 -8.26
N ASN A 53 7.54 -4.92 -9.30
CA ASN A 53 7.28 -6.22 -9.92
C ASN A 53 8.61 -6.84 -10.32
N GLN A 54 8.85 -8.07 -9.90
CA GLN A 54 10.07 -8.81 -10.21
C GLN A 54 11.35 -8.03 -9.88
N GLY A 55 11.33 -7.36 -8.73
CA GLY A 55 12.52 -6.66 -8.23
C GLY A 55 12.78 -5.30 -8.85
N VAL A 56 11.90 -4.82 -9.72
CA VAL A 56 12.06 -3.51 -10.36
C VAL A 56 10.84 -2.63 -10.10
N ILE A 57 11.05 -1.32 -10.12
CA ILE A 57 9.97 -0.36 -9.99
C ILE A 57 9.23 -0.29 -11.32
N CYS A 58 7.96 -0.65 -11.32
CA CYS A 58 7.12 -0.56 -12.52
C CYS A 58 6.44 0.78 -12.64
N GLU A 59 5.95 1.30 -11.51
CA GLU A 59 5.20 2.56 -11.54
C GLU A 59 5.27 3.21 -10.17
N GLU A 60 5.31 4.56 -10.14
CA GLU A 60 5.28 5.29 -8.88
C GLU A 60 4.58 6.63 -9.08
N GLY A 61 4.04 7.16 -7.99
CA GLY A 61 3.33 8.44 -8.01
C GLY A 61 2.47 8.59 -6.77
N THR A 62 1.53 9.53 -6.83
CA THR A 62 0.57 9.70 -5.74
C THR A 62 -0.41 8.54 -5.72
N PRO A 63 -1.10 8.31 -4.58
CA PRO A 63 -2.14 7.28 -4.55
C PRO A 63 -3.19 7.44 -5.64
N GLU A 64 -3.59 8.68 -5.95
CA GLU A 64 -4.56 8.94 -7.00
C GLU A 64 -4.04 8.52 -8.36
N GLU A 65 -2.76 8.73 -8.62
CA GLU A 65 -2.15 8.36 -9.89
C GLU A 65 -1.99 6.84 -10.04
N VAL A 66 -1.46 6.19 -9.00
CA VAL A 66 -1.13 4.77 -9.09
C VAL A 66 -2.39 3.89 -8.97
N PHE A 67 -3.30 4.23 -8.06
CA PHE A 67 -4.51 3.43 -7.86
C PHE A 67 -5.67 3.89 -8.74
N GLY A 68 -5.78 5.18 -9.02
CA GLY A 68 -6.90 5.73 -9.77
C GLY A 68 -6.67 5.74 -11.27
N SER A 69 -5.45 5.96 -11.71
CA SER A 69 -5.13 6.09 -13.15
C SER A 69 -3.79 5.42 -13.46
N PRO A 70 -3.66 4.10 -13.19
CA PRO A 70 -2.40 3.41 -13.45
C PRO A 70 -2.07 3.44 -14.94
N GLN A 71 -0.80 3.74 -15.25
CA GLN A 71 -0.34 3.90 -16.62
C GLN A 71 0.25 2.62 -17.20
N ARG A 72 0.75 1.73 -16.35
CA ARG A 72 1.37 0.50 -16.80
C ARG A 72 0.35 -0.63 -16.78
N GLN A 73 0.43 -1.50 -17.79
CA GLN A 73 -0.46 -2.66 -17.85
C GLN A 73 -0.26 -3.58 -16.64
N GLU A 74 0.98 -3.76 -16.23
CA GLU A 74 1.31 -4.59 -15.08
C GLU A 74 0.61 -4.08 -13.82
N THR A 75 0.59 -2.76 -13.62
CA THR A 75 -0.08 -2.15 -12.48
C THR A 75 -1.58 -2.37 -12.55
N ARG A 76 -2.17 -2.18 -13.72
CA ARG A 76 -3.61 -2.39 -13.92
C ARG A 76 -4.00 -3.83 -13.65
N ASP A 77 -3.21 -4.78 -14.13
CA ASP A 77 -3.47 -6.20 -13.93
C ASP A 77 -3.36 -6.56 -12.44
N PHE A 78 -2.35 -6.04 -11.77
CA PHE A 78 -2.17 -6.28 -10.34
C PHE A 78 -3.35 -5.74 -9.54
N LEU A 79 -3.74 -4.50 -9.79
CA LEU A 79 -4.83 -3.85 -9.05
C LEU A 79 -6.19 -4.49 -9.32
N SER A 80 -6.40 -5.02 -10.53
CA SER A 80 -7.67 -5.65 -10.86
C SER A 80 -7.96 -6.85 -9.96
N ARG A 81 -6.93 -7.53 -9.48
CA ARG A 81 -7.09 -8.67 -8.56
C ARG A 81 -7.65 -8.23 -7.21
N PHE A 82 -7.42 -6.99 -6.81
CA PHE A 82 -7.88 -6.46 -5.53
C PHE A 82 -9.20 -5.72 -5.65
N ARG A 83 -9.68 -5.47 -6.86
CA ARG A 83 -10.93 -4.76 -7.10
C ARG A 83 -12.13 -5.68 -7.31
N GLN A 84 -11.93 -6.97 -7.35
CA GLN A 84 -12.96 -7.92 -7.72
C GLN A 84 -13.84 -8.38 -6.56
N ASN A 85 -13.86 -7.64 -5.50
CA ASN A 85 -14.68 -8.02 -4.35
C ASN A 85 -16.03 -7.32 -4.35
#